data_263d2ab19ef39becadda52d30cd2d6df
#
_entry.id   263d2ab19ef39becadda52d30cd2d6df
#
_cell.length_a   1.000
_cell.length_b   1.000
_cell.length_c   1.000
_cell.angle_alpha   90.00
_cell.angle_beta   90.00
_cell.angle_gamma   90.00
#
_symmetry.space_group_name_H-M   'P 1'
#
loop_
_entity.id
_entity.type
_entity.pdbx_description
1 polymer ?
#
loop_
_entity_poly.entity_id
_entity_poly.type
_entity_poly.pdbx_seq_one_letter_code
_entity_poly.pdbx_strand_id
1 'polypeptide(L)'
;MAYNMAKVAAASEDIKAKLLSGDPEMLKTAGLAASEYFRVEIRENGIRRQITPPTTVTKENFDVVEDTDFPVMFVEIAPQSAGAYKVSFETGPKGEVIRGKKSRVEFNRIMTDKYSIDKIRLETYKMPLLDIFYDLMLKDIMDTEDETCMAVDDMICGSLNTVNPDMGMCRYATVGTMSRAALVSLKKGMFFSPGGPLNQGLIPTKFLMNNITHADFALLGRDAIGGDLAQTMFTDGVALTQVLGVDTILTTKRGLVKDKDVYIYTDPKFYGGFYTYKDVSMVVDEKDDIWLTFFAHETIGASVINAAGVLKASMTGDAVDWITGL
;
A
#
# COMPACT_ATOMS: atom_id res chain seq x y z
N MET A 1 18.89 3.04 7.76
CA MET A 1 20.16 2.26 7.65
C MET A 1 20.97 2.84 6.52
N ALA A 2 22.20 3.30 6.77
CA ALA A 2 23.07 3.73 5.66
C ALA A 2 23.50 2.49 4.88
N TYR A 3 22.85 2.23 3.77
CA TYR A 3 23.26 1.21 2.82
C TYR A 3 24.71 1.53 2.41
N ASN A 4 25.60 0.57 2.59
CA ASN A 4 27.01 0.78 2.31
C ASN A 4 27.20 0.83 0.80
N MET A 5 27.17 2.02 0.20
CA MET A 5 27.28 2.25 -1.26
C MET A 5 28.43 1.49 -1.91
N ALA A 6 29.51 1.24 -1.17
CA ALA A 6 30.63 0.45 -1.68
C ALA A 6 30.28 -1.04 -1.88
N LYS A 7 29.40 -1.61 -1.05
CA LYS A 7 28.92 -3.00 -1.23
C LYS A 7 27.94 -3.10 -2.40
N VAL A 8 27.11 -2.08 -2.60
CA VAL A 8 26.16 -2.02 -3.72
C VAL A 8 26.93 -1.89 -5.04
N ALA A 9 27.93 -1.02 -5.11
CA ALA A 9 28.78 -0.88 -6.29
C ALA A 9 29.54 -2.17 -6.63
N ALA A 10 30.11 -2.86 -5.64
CA ALA A 10 30.80 -4.12 -5.86
C ALA A 10 29.85 -5.25 -6.32
N ALA A 11 28.63 -5.29 -5.78
CA ALA A 11 27.59 -6.24 -6.23
C ALA A 11 27.12 -5.93 -7.66
N SER A 12 27.02 -4.66 -8.03
CA SER A 12 26.65 -4.21 -9.37
C SER A 12 27.72 -4.62 -10.42
N GLU A 13 29.00 -4.50 -10.11
CA GLU A 13 30.08 -4.94 -11.01
C GLU A 13 30.09 -6.47 -11.19
N ASP A 14 29.86 -7.25 -10.15
CA ASP A 14 29.77 -8.71 -10.22
C ASP A 14 28.55 -9.15 -11.05
N ILE A 15 27.41 -8.51 -10.88
CA ILE A 15 26.20 -8.72 -11.70
C ILE A 15 26.50 -8.38 -13.16
N LYS A 16 27.14 -7.25 -13.42
CA LYS A 16 27.52 -6.82 -14.76
C LYS A 16 28.44 -7.85 -15.43
N ALA A 17 29.45 -8.34 -14.73
CA ALA A 17 30.35 -9.39 -15.25
C ALA A 17 29.59 -10.67 -15.60
N LYS A 18 28.66 -11.10 -14.78
CA LYS A 18 27.79 -12.27 -15.02
C LYS A 18 26.87 -12.08 -16.22
N LEU A 19 26.32 -10.87 -16.40
CA LEU A 19 25.47 -10.54 -17.55
C LEU A 19 26.24 -10.52 -18.88
N LEU A 20 27.48 -10.08 -18.85
CA LEU A 20 28.35 -10.04 -20.05
C LEU A 20 28.96 -11.39 -20.42
N SER A 21 28.91 -12.39 -19.54
CA SER A 21 29.49 -13.72 -19.79
C SER A 21 28.78 -14.52 -20.89
N GLY A 22 27.50 -14.19 -21.19
CA GLY A 22 26.70 -14.94 -22.16
C GLY A 22 26.31 -16.37 -21.71
N ASP A 23 26.69 -16.77 -20.49
CA ASP A 23 26.31 -18.06 -19.92
C ASP A 23 24.90 -18.03 -19.33
N PRO A 24 23.96 -18.90 -19.79
CA PRO A 24 22.58 -18.93 -19.28
C PRO A 24 22.48 -19.13 -17.77
N GLU A 25 23.38 -19.89 -17.15
CA GLU A 25 23.40 -20.09 -15.70
C GLU A 25 23.81 -18.82 -14.95
N MET A 26 24.79 -18.09 -15.50
CA MET A 26 25.21 -16.80 -14.94
C MET A 26 24.14 -15.72 -15.07
N LEU A 27 23.44 -15.67 -16.23
CA LEU A 27 22.29 -14.77 -16.44
C LEU A 27 21.17 -15.03 -15.43
N LYS A 28 20.84 -16.29 -15.21
CA LYS A 28 19.84 -16.68 -14.21
C LYS A 28 20.25 -16.29 -12.80
N THR A 29 21.53 -16.47 -12.46
CA THR A 29 22.06 -16.09 -11.14
C THR A 29 21.99 -14.56 -10.92
N ALA A 30 22.31 -13.78 -11.97
CA ALA A 30 22.18 -12.32 -11.94
C ALA A 30 20.71 -11.87 -11.73
N GLY A 31 19.78 -12.50 -12.45
CA GLY A 31 18.34 -12.24 -12.28
C GLY A 31 17.82 -12.56 -10.88
N LEU A 32 18.29 -13.64 -10.26
CA LEU A 32 17.93 -13.99 -8.88
C LEU A 32 18.45 -12.96 -7.86
N ALA A 33 19.71 -12.51 -8.03
CA ALA A 33 20.29 -11.50 -7.15
C ALA A 33 19.54 -10.15 -7.23
N ALA A 34 19.17 -9.72 -8.45
CA ALA A 34 18.35 -8.54 -8.64
C ALA A 34 16.94 -8.69 -8.04
N SER A 35 16.35 -9.88 -8.12
CA SER A 35 15.04 -10.17 -7.54
C SER A 35 15.04 -10.04 -6.02
N GLU A 36 16.11 -10.42 -5.34
CA GLU A 36 16.23 -10.24 -3.89
C GLU A 36 16.28 -8.76 -3.49
N TYR A 37 17.03 -7.95 -4.26
CA TYR A 37 17.05 -6.49 -4.06
C TYR A 37 15.65 -5.88 -4.22
N PHE A 38 14.93 -6.24 -5.29
CA PHE A 38 13.57 -5.75 -5.53
C PHE A 38 12.60 -6.08 -4.40
N ARG A 39 12.67 -7.29 -3.87
CA ARG A 39 11.79 -7.72 -2.77
C ARG A 39 11.95 -6.88 -1.51
N VAL A 40 13.18 -6.49 -1.19
CA VAL A 40 13.47 -5.65 -0.03
C VAL A 40 12.93 -4.23 -0.26
N GLU A 41 13.26 -3.61 -1.40
CA GLU A 41 12.85 -2.24 -1.71
C GLU A 41 11.33 -2.08 -1.82
N ILE A 42 10.64 -3.01 -2.48
CA ILE A 42 9.18 -2.98 -2.58
C ILE A 42 8.52 -3.14 -1.22
N ARG A 43 9.07 -3.99 -0.35
CA ARG A 43 8.54 -4.18 1.00
C ARG A 43 8.66 -2.90 1.84
N GLU A 44 9.76 -2.16 1.69
CA GLU A 44 10.03 -0.97 2.49
C GLU A 44 9.32 0.28 1.95
N ASN A 45 9.17 0.41 0.63
CA ASN A 45 8.70 1.63 -0.02
C ASN A 45 7.28 1.57 -0.59
N GLY A 46 6.73 0.37 -0.83
CA GLY A 46 5.37 0.21 -1.34
C GLY A 46 4.32 0.69 -0.33
N ILE A 47 3.44 1.59 -0.73
CA ILE A 47 2.37 2.15 0.13
C ILE A 47 1.45 1.04 0.59
N ARG A 48 0.99 0.21 -0.36
CA ARG A 48 0.06 -0.88 -0.04
C ARG A 48 0.65 -1.88 0.95
N ARG A 49 1.91 -2.25 0.77
CA ARG A 49 2.61 -3.20 1.63
C ARG A 49 2.85 -2.65 3.03
N GLN A 50 2.95 -1.33 3.17
CA GLN A 50 3.00 -0.67 4.48
C GLN A 50 1.63 -0.65 5.16
N ILE A 51 0.54 -0.45 4.41
CA ILE A 51 -0.83 -0.47 4.95
C ILE A 51 -1.22 -1.89 5.34
N THR A 52 -1.06 -2.83 4.43
CA THR A 52 -1.44 -4.24 4.60
C THR A 52 -0.24 -5.12 4.26
N PRO A 53 0.50 -5.61 5.27
CA PRO A 53 1.64 -6.47 5.06
C PRO A 53 1.29 -7.70 4.21
N PRO A 54 2.12 -8.08 3.23
CA PRO A 54 1.83 -9.18 2.34
C PRO A 54 1.87 -10.52 3.07
N THR A 55 0.91 -11.38 2.76
CA THR A 55 0.87 -12.77 3.20
C THR A 55 1.21 -13.67 2.01
N THR A 56 2.25 -14.48 2.16
CA THR A 56 2.65 -15.44 1.12
C THR A 56 1.63 -16.57 1.01
N VAL A 57 1.19 -16.85 -0.20
CA VAL A 57 0.23 -17.90 -0.54
C VAL A 57 0.91 -18.97 -1.36
N THR A 58 0.60 -20.24 -1.08
CA THR A 58 1.10 -21.39 -1.83
C THR A 58 0.02 -21.94 -2.77
N LYS A 59 0.40 -22.81 -3.69
CA LYS A 59 -0.54 -23.44 -4.63
C LYS A 59 -1.68 -24.21 -3.92
N GLU A 60 -1.42 -24.70 -2.72
CA GLU A 60 -2.39 -25.45 -1.92
C GLU A 60 -3.54 -24.60 -1.39
N ASN A 61 -3.36 -23.28 -1.35
CA ASN A 61 -4.36 -22.33 -0.88
C ASN A 61 -5.36 -21.93 -1.99
N PHE A 62 -5.14 -22.37 -3.23
CA PHE A 62 -6.05 -22.04 -4.32
C PHE A 62 -7.23 -23.01 -4.38
N ASP A 63 -8.39 -22.42 -4.60
CA ASP A 63 -9.62 -23.15 -4.81
C ASP A 63 -9.86 -23.37 -6.31
N VAL A 64 -10.41 -24.52 -6.65
CA VAL A 64 -10.83 -24.81 -8.03
C VAL A 64 -12.21 -24.20 -8.25
N VAL A 65 -12.30 -23.29 -9.20
CA VAL A 65 -13.52 -22.57 -9.56
C VAL A 65 -13.84 -22.86 -11.02
N GLU A 66 -15.09 -23.21 -11.32
CA GLU A 66 -15.50 -23.63 -12.66
C GLU A 66 -15.59 -22.46 -13.67
N ASP A 67 -15.67 -21.22 -13.18
CA ASP A 67 -15.90 -20.04 -14.01
C ASP A 67 -14.61 -19.35 -14.48
N THR A 68 -13.43 -19.79 -14.02
CA THR A 68 -12.14 -19.18 -14.36
C THR A 68 -10.98 -20.14 -14.27
N ASP A 69 -10.01 -19.99 -15.19
CA ASP A 69 -8.73 -20.70 -15.19
C ASP A 69 -7.67 -19.94 -14.37
N PHE A 70 -7.98 -18.73 -13.89
CA PHE A 70 -7.05 -17.95 -13.06
C PHE A 70 -7.03 -18.47 -11.62
N PRO A 71 -5.90 -18.33 -10.91
CA PRO A 71 -5.82 -18.73 -9.51
C PRO A 71 -6.75 -17.84 -8.66
N VAL A 72 -7.61 -18.49 -7.89
CA VAL A 72 -8.58 -17.87 -7.00
C VAL A 72 -8.43 -18.47 -5.61
N MET A 73 -8.58 -17.65 -4.58
CA MET A 73 -8.62 -18.05 -3.19
C MET A 73 -9.85 -17.47 -2.51
N PHE A 74 -10.49 -18.22 -1.64
CA PHE A 74 -11.58 -17.71 -0.80
C PHE A 74 -11.08 -17.44 0.61
N VAL A 75 -11.28 -16.21 1.06
CA VAL A 75 -11.01 -15.80 2.45
C VAL A 75 -12.32 -15.84 3.23
N GLU A 76 -12.33 -16.61 4.31
CA GLU A 76 -13.49 -16.70 5.18
C GLU A 76 -13.56 -15.50 6.13
N ILE A 77 -14.73 -14.88 6.17
CA ILE A 77 -15.01 -13.73 7.03
C ILE A 77 -15.75 -14.24 8.26
N ALA A 78 -15.18 -14.01 9.44
CA ALA A 78 -15.80 -14.41 10.69
C ALA A 78 -17.22 -13.82 10.81
N PRO A 79 -18.22 -14.61 11.13
CA PRO A 79 -19.58 -14.13 11.32
C PRO A 79 -19.63 -13.17 12.51
N GLN A 80 -20.52 -12.18 12.41
CA GLN A 80 -20.78 -11.29 13.53
C GLN A 80 -21.58 -12.03 14.62
N SER A 81 -21.33 -11.67 15.88
CA SER A 81 -22.11 -12.21 17.00
C SER A 81 -23.54 -11.70 16.96
N ALA A 82 -24.49 -12.57 17.18
CA ALA A 82 -25.90 -12.23 17.33
C ALA A 82 -26.20 -11.41 18.60
N GLY A 83 -25.23 -11.30 19.48
CA GLY A 83 -25.39 -10.64 20.78
C GLY A 83 -25.93 -11.56 21.88
N ALA A 84 -25.89 -11.06 23.09
CA ALA A 84 -26.48 -11.71 24.25
C ALA A 84 -27.68 -10.88 24.76
N TYR A 85 -28.71 -11.55 25.20
CA TYR A 85 -29.90 -10.89 25.73
C TYR A 85 -30.33 -11.53 27.07
N LYS A 86 -30.96 -10.72 27.91
CA LYS A 86 -31.52 -11.21 29.17
C LYS A 86 -32.80 -11.96 28.89
N VAL A 87 -32.94 -13.17 29.39
CA VAL A 87 -34.19 -13.94 29.37
C VAL A 87 -34.71 -14.18 30.77
N SER A 88 -36.04 -14.29 30.91
CA SER A 88 -36.60 -14.75 32.15
C SER A 88 -36.29 -16.23 32.38
N PHE A 89 -36.33 -16.71 33.61
CA PHE A 89 -36.01 -18.10 33.97
C PHE A 89 -36.87 -19.15 33.25
N GLU A 90 -38.01 -18.77 32.71
CA GLU A 90 -38.95 -19.63 32.03
C GLU A 90 -38.78 -19.67 30.49
N THR A 91 -37.93 -18.80 29.96
CA THR A 91 -37.74 -18.65 28.48
C THR A 91 -36.41 -19.22 28.06
N GLY A 92 -36.41 -20.14 27.08
CA GLY A 92 -35.21 -20.68 26.49
C GLY A 92 -34.50 -19.69 25.56
N PRO A 93 -33.20 -19.93 25.19
CA PRO A 93 -32.47 -19.13 24.25
C PRO A 93 -33.07 -19.21 22.83
N LYS A 94 -33.05 -18.11 22.10
CA LYS A 94 -33.40 -18.10 20.67
C LYS A 94 -32.28 -18.80 19.89
N GLY A 95 -32.67 -19.76 19.03
CA GLY A 95 -31.74 -20.36 18.09
C GLY A 95 -31.47 -19.37 16.92
N GLU A 96 -30.23 -19.08 16.65
CA GLU A 96 -29.82 -18.32 15.49
C GLU A 96 -28.80 -19.09 14.67
N VAL A 97 -28.98 -19.09 13.34
CA VAL A 97 -28.08 -19.77 12.43
C VAL A 97 -26.94 -18.83 12.05
N ILE A 98 -25.74 -19.17 12.49
CA ILE A 98 -24.54 -18.43 12.13
C ILE A 98 -24.18 -18.73 10.66
N ARG A 99 -24.09 -17.68 9.84
CA ARG A 99 -23.70 -17.77 8.45
C ARG A 99 -22.37 -17.03 8.26
N GLY A 100 -21.34 -17.75 7.84
CA GLY A 100 -20.08 -17.19 7.39
C GLY A 100 -20.23 -16.56 6.00
N LYS A 101 -19.43 -15.53 5.73
CA LYS A 101 -19.25 -14.96 4.40
C LYS A 101 -17.87 -15.34 3.88
N LYS A 102 -17.77 -15.53 2.56
CA LYS A 102 -16.49 -15.74 1.88
C LYS A 102 -16.24 -14.58 0.93
N SER A 103 -15.02 -14.07 0.90
CA SER A 103 -14.56 -13.08 -0.06
C SER A 103 -13.67 -13.78 -1.09
N ARG A 104 -13.95 -13.58 -2.38
CA ARG A 104 -13.14 -14.09 -3.48
C ARG A 104 -11.94 -13.16 -3.68
N VAL A 105 -10.76 -13.74 -3.76
CA VAL A 105 -9.50 -13.07 -4.09
C VAL A 105 -9.01 -13.60 -5.42
N GLU A 106 -8.90 -12.72 -6.38
CA GLU A 106 -8.36 -13.04 -7.70
C GLU A 106 -6.89 -12.61 -7.75
N PHE A 107 -6.05 -13.46 -8.32
CA PHE A 107 -4.64 -13.18 -8.47
C PHE A 107 -4.34 -12.68 -9.87
N ASN A 108 -3.72 -11.50 -9.94
CA ASN A 108 -3.30 -10.87 -11.17
C ASN A 108 -1.78 -10.86 -11.26
N ARG A 109 -1.27 -10.89 -12.49
CA ARG A 109 0.15 -10.75 -12.75
C ARG A 109 0.44 -9.30 -13.14
N ILE A 110 1.35 -8.67 -12.40
CA ILE A 110 1.94 -7.39 -12.76
C ILE A 110 3.25 -7.68 -13.46
N MET A 111 3.51 -7.02 -14.57
CA MET A 111 4.74 -7.16 -15.34
C MET A 111 5.18 -5.78 -15.82
N THR A 112 6.49 -5.54 -15.80
CA THR A 112 7.07 -4.35 -16.44
C THR A 112 7.17 -4.56 -17.95
N ASP A 113 7.34 -3.46 -18.66
CA ASP A 113 7.77 -3.52 -20.05
C ASP A 113 9.15 -4.16 -20.17
N LYS A 114 9.49 -4.63 -21.38
CA LYS A 114 10.79 -5.20 -21.66
C LYS A 114 11.79 -4.09 -21.99
N TYR A 115 12.81 -3.96 -21.17
CA TYR A 115 13.92 -3.06 -21.41
C TYR A 115 15.03 -3.82 -22.12
N SER A 116 15.42 -3.38 -23.31
CA SER A 116 16.50 -4.01 -24.09
C SER A 116 17.68 -3.06 -24.23
N ILE A 117 18.87 -3.56 -23.97
CA ILE A 117 20.11 -2.80 -24.10
C ILE A 117 21.13 -3.60 -24.92
N ASP A 118 21.88 -2.90 -25.77
CA ASP A 118 23.02 -3.44 -26.50
C ASP A 118 24.19 -3.68 -25.54
N LYS A 119 24.82 -4.86 -25.60
CA LYS A 119 25.96 -5.23 -24.75
C LYS A 119 27.13 -4.25 -24.89
N ILE A 120 27.40 -3.75 -26.10
CA ILE A 120 28.47 -2.78 -26.35
C ILE A 120 28.19 -1.47 -25.60
N ARG A 121 26.94 -1.04 -25.58
CA ARG A 121 26.56 0.16 -24.81
C ARG A 121 26.73 -0.07 -23.31
N LEU A 122 26.40 -1.25 -22.80
CA LEU A 122 26.59 -1.59 -21.40
C LEU A 122 28.07 -1.54 -20.98
N GLU A 123 28.98 -1.92 -21.87
CA GLU A 123 30.42 -1.86 -21.63
C GLU A 123 31.00 -0.45 -21.72
N THR A 124 30.54 0.34 -22.69
CA THR A 124 31.09 1.67 -23.00
C THR A 124 30.50 2.81 -22.17
N TYR A 125 29.32 2.65 -21.65
CA TYR A 125 28.67 3.69 -20.85
C TYR A 125 29.34 3.82 -19.47
N LYS A 126 29.64 5.05 -19.07
CA LYS A 126 30.20 5.39 -17.75
C LYS A 126 29.14 5.44 -16.64
N MET A 127 27.86 5.59 -17.02
CA MET A 127 26.75 5.56 -16.06
C MET A 127 26.41 4.11 -15.71
N PRO A 128 25.99 3.83 -14.46
CA PRO A 128 25.53 2.53 -14.05
C PRO A 128 24.13 2.25 -14.62
N LEU A 129 24.06 1.94 -15.93
CA LEU A 129 22.79 1.76 -16.64
C LEU A 129 21.93 0.64 -16.06
N LEU A 130 22.56 -0.42 -15.56
CA LEU A 130 21.85 -1.54 -14.94
C LEU A 130 21.10 -1.11 -13.68
N ASP A 131 21.76 -0.33 -12.83
CA ASP A 131 21.14 0.16 -11.59
C ASP A 131 19.95 1.06 -11.92
N ILE A 132 20.09 1.92 -12.94
CA ILE A 132 19.00 2.79 -13.41
C ILE A 132 17.82 1.96 -13.93
N PHE A 133 18.07 0.91 -14.72
CA PHE A 133 16.99 0.04 -15.20
C PHE A 133 16.32 -0.74 -14.08
N TYR A 134 17.09 -1.17 -13.09
CA TYR A 134 16.52 -1.83 -11.90
C TYR A 134 15.62 -0.90 -11.12
N ASP A 135 16.05 0.32 -10.87
CA ASP A 135 15.26 1.33 -10.17
C ASP A 135 13.99 1.70 -10.94
N LEU A 136 14.08 1.80 -12.28
CA LEU A 136 12.90 2.07 -13.12
C LEU A 136 11.89 0.93 -13.07
N MET A 137 12.32 -0.32 -13.26
CA MET A 137 11.42 -1.48 -13.20
C MET A 137 10.79 -1.65 -11.83
N LEU A 138 11.56 -1.43 -10.78
CA LEU A 138 11.09 -1.47 -9.40
C LEU A 138 10.00 -0.42 -9.17
N LYS A 139 10.24 0.81 -9.63
CA LYS A 139 9.29 1.91 -9.52
C LYS A 139 8.01 1.60 -10.29
N ASP A 140 8.11 1.09 -11.52
CA ASP A 140 6.96 0.77 -12.36
C ASP A 140 6.05 -0.30 -11.71
N ILE A 141 6.64 -1.33 -11.09
CA ILE A 141 5.88 -2.35 -10.35
C ILE A 141 5.19 -1.74 -9.14
N MET A 142 5.93 -0.99 -8.30
CA MET A 142 5.37 -0.35 -7.12
C MET A 142 4.26 0.64 -7.46
N ASP A 143 4.43 1.42 -8.52
CA ASP A 143 3.43 2.41 -8.94
C ASP A 143 2.15 1.70 -9.41
N THR A 144 2.27 0.62 -10.19
CA THR A 144 1.13 -0.18 -10.66
C THR A 144 0.40 -0.89 -9.51
N GLU A 145 1.15 -1.45 -8.55
CA GLU A 145 0.60 -2.10 -7.35
C GLU A 145 -0.18 -1.10 -6.50
N ASP A 146 0.44 0.03 -6.20
CA ASP A 146 -0.16 1.09 -5.39
C ASP A 146 -1.36 1.72 -6.10
N GLU A 147 -1.29 1.98 -7.41
CA GLU A 147 -2.39 2.55 -8.21
C GLU A 147 -3.62 1.62 -8.20
N THR A 148 -3.41 0.35 -8.44
CA THR A 148 -4.50 -0.64 -8.44
C THR A 148 -5.20 -0.68 -7.09
N CYS A 149 -4.45 -0.67 -6.00
CA CYS A 149 -4.99 -0.73 -4.65
C CYS A 149 -5.69 0.58 -4.25
N MET A 150 -5.09 1.73 -4.58
CA MET A 150 -5.68 3.04 -4.27
C MET A 150 -6.96 3.29 -5.07
N ALA A 151 -7.05 2.80 -6.31
CA ALA A 151 -8.29 2.87 -7.10
C ALA A 151 -9.44 2.10 -6.43
N VAL A 152 -9.16 0.95 -5.83
CA VAL A 152 -10.15 0.20 -5.05
C VAL A 152 -10.57 0.97 -3.80
N ASP A 153 -9.62 1.56 -3.08
CA ASP A 153 -9.91 2.35 -1.88
C ASP A 153 -10.74 3.60 -2.21
N ASP A 154 -10.44 4.28 -3.31
CA ASP A 154 -11.24 5.40 -3.80
C ASP A 154 -12.66 4.98 -4.20
N MET A 155 -12.81 3.82 -4.84
CA MET A 155 -14.13 3.27 -5.17
C MET A 155 -14.94 2.98 -3.90
N ILE A 156 -14.30 2.42 -2.86
CA ILE A 156 -14.94 2.13 -1.57
C ILE A 156 -15.37 3.41 -0.86
N CYS A 157 -14.52 4.43 -0.86
CA CYS A 157 -14.84 5.72 -0.25
C CYS A 157 -15.98 6.44 -0.99
N GLY A 158 -16.08 6.24 -2.29
CA GLY A 158 -17.15 6.82 -3.12
C GLY A 158 -17.02 8.33 -3.30
N SER A 159 -18.14 8.98 -3.55
CA SER A 159 -18.19 10.42 -3.75
C SER A 159 -18.15 11.20 -2.44
N LEU A 160 -17.63 12.41 -2.50
CA LEU A 160 -17.58 13.33 -1.35
C LEU A 160 -18.97 13.54 -0.73
N ASN A 161 -19.05 13.42 0.57
CA ASN A 161 -20.28 13.60 1.37
C ASN A 161 -21.43 12.63 1.03
N THR A 162 -21.17 11.56 0.30
CA THR A 162 -22.19 10.54 0.03
C THR A 162 -22.33 9.61 1.23
N VAL A 163 -23.52 9.56 1.81
CA VAL A 163 -23.82 8.64 2.91
C VAL A 163 -23.95 7.22 2.36
N ASN A 164 -23.19 6.30 2.91
CA ASN A 164 -23.30 4.90 2.57
C ASN A 164 -24.57 4.31 3.23
N PRO A 165 -25.54 3.77 2.47
CA PRO A 165 -26.80 3.29 3.01
C PRO A 165 -26.63 2.11 3.99
N ASP A 166 -25.62 1.27 3.77
CA ASP A 166 -25.38 0.09 4.61
C ASP A 166 -24.78 0.45 5.98
N MET A 167 -24.13 1.61 6.08
CA MET A 167 -23.40 2.02 7.26
C MET A 167 -23.95 3.27 7.93
N GLY A 168 -24.87 3.97 7.28
CA GLY A 168 -25.45 5.21 7.80
C GLY A 168 -24.46 6.36 7.99
N MET A 169 -23.25 6.26 7.39
CA MET A 169 -22.22 7.28 7.51
C MET A 169 -21.51 7.54 6.18
N CYS A 170 -20.98 8.74 6.05
CA CYS A 170 -20.15 9.16 4.95
C CYS A 170 -18.71 8.60 5.13
N ARG A 171 -18.12 8.04 4.08
CA ARG A 171 -16.72 7.58 4.07
C ARG A 171 -15.74 8.56 3.46
N TYR A 172 -16.25 9.55 2.76
CA TYR A 172 -15.47 10.63 2.20
C TYR A 172 -16.10 11.96 2.60
N ALA A 173 -15.41 12.74 3.42
CA ALA A 173 -15.92 13.99 3.95
C ALA A 173 -14.88 15.11 3.90
N THR A 174 -15.36 16.35 3.81
CA THR A 174 -14.53 17.55 4.02
C THR A 174 -14.45 17.84 5.50
N VAL A 175 -13.25 18.03 6.04
CA VAL A 175 -13.03 18.21 7.49
C VAL A 175 -12.66 19.64 7.87
N GLY A 176 -12.43 20.51 6.93
CA GLY A 176 -11.96 21.88 7.15
C GLY A 176 -10.42 22.00 7.05
N THR A 177 -9.89 23.12 7.55
CA THR A 177 -8.42 23.34 7.55
C THR A 177 -7.69 22.38 8.47
N MET A 178 -6.41 22.14 8.21
CA MET A 178 -5.55 21.33 9.07
C MET A 178 -5.53 21.92 10.48
N SER A 179 -6.15 21.21 11.41
CA SER A 179 -6.24 21.60 12.82
C SER A 179 -6.29 20.37 13.72
N ARG A 180 -5.97 20.57 14.99
CA ARG A 180 -6.12 19.51 15.99
C ARG A 180 -7.55 18.94 16.04
N ALA A 181 -8.54 19.82 15.93
CA ALA A 181 -9.96 19.42 15.92
C ALA A 181 -10.29 18.57 14.68
N ALA A 182 -9.77 18.93 13.51
CA ALA A 182 -9.92 18.16 12.29
C ALA A 182 -9.35 16.75 12.43
N LEU A 183 -8.13 16.62 12.90
CA LEU A 183 -7.46 15.32 13.10
C LEU A 183 -8.21 14.44 14.14
N VAL A 184 -8.69 15.04 15.22
CA VAL A 184 -9.50 14.32 16.21
C VAL A 184 -10.82 13.86 15.62
N SER A 185 -11.46 14.66 14.77
CA SER A 185 -12.72 14.28 14.13
C SER A 185 -12.53 13.15 13.12
N LEU A 186 -11.40 13.13 12.40
CA LEU A 186 -11.01 12.01 11.53
C LEU A 186 -10.86 10.71 12.32
N LYS A 187 -10.12 10.77 13.43
CA LYS A 187 -9.97 9.61 14.32
C LYS A 187 -11.31 9.13 14.88
N LYS A 188 -12.18 10.05 15.27
CA LYS A 188 -13.56 9.73 15.71
C LYS A 188 -14.39 9.09 14.61
N GLY A 189 -14.25 9.53 13.35
CA GLY A 189 -14.93 8.93 12.20
C GLY A 189 -14.68 7.42 12.11
N MET A 190 -13.43 6.97 12.34
CA MET A 190 -13.13 5.54 12.36
C MET A 190 -13.78 4.82 13.55
N PHE A 191 -13.84 5.44 14.72
CA PHE A 191 -14.53 4.85 15.88
C PHE A 191 -16.05 4.71 15.69
N PHE A 192 -16.66 5.53 14.84
CA PHE A 192 -18.06 5.38 14.48
C PHE A 192 -18.29 4.33 13.40
N SER A 193 -17.24 3.88 12.70
CA SER A 193 -17.35 2.87 11.65
C SER A 193 -17.73 1.52 12.25
N PRO A 194 -18.88 0.91 11.88
CA PRO A 194 -19.24 -0.42 12.34
C PRO A 194 -18.32 -1.47 11.70
N GLY A 195 -18.07 -2.54 12.38
CA GLY A 195 -17.32 -3.66 11.81
C GLY A 195 -16.18 -4.18 12.66
N GLY A 196 -15.97 -3.63 13.83
CA GLY A 196 -15.12 -4.23 14.85
C GLY A 196 -15.79 -5.46 15.49
N PRO A 197 -15.04 -6.26 16.25
CA PRO A 197 -15.60 -7.37 17.01
C PRO A 197 -16.73 -6.86 17.93
N LEU A 198 -17.85 -7.58 17.97
CA LEU A 198 -19.02 -7.24 18.78
C LEU A 198 -19.70 -5.90 18.41
N ASN A 199 -19.69 -5.48 17.13
CA ASN A 199 -20.19 -4.19 16.69
C ASN A 199 -19.52 -2.97 17.34
N GLN A 200 -18.32 -3.13 17.86
CA GLN A 200 -17.51 -2.03 18.32
C GLN A 200 -16.93 -1.25 17.12
N GLY A 201 -16.67 0.04 17.34
CA GLY A 201 -16.00 0.86 16.34
C GLY A 201 -14.60 0.36 16.00
N LEU A 202 -14.14 0.70 14.81
CA LEU A 202 -12.81 0.33 14.34
C LEU A 202 -11.76 1.28 14.91
N ILE A 203 -10.58 0.75 15.25
CA ILE A 203 -9.46 1.53 15.76
C ILE A 203 -8.57 1.92 14.58
N PRO A 204 -8.28 3.21 14.34
CA PRO A 204 -7.37 3.63 13.31
C PRO A 204 -5.93 3.27 13.69
N THR A 205 -5.21 2.69 12.75
CA THR A 205 -3.81 2.28 12.94
C THR A 205 -2.86 3.06 12.05
N LYS A 206 -3.31 3.52 10.88
CA LYS A 206 -2.46 4.21 9.91
C LYS A 206 -3.18 5.38 9.26
N PHE A 207 -2.44 6.48 9.10
CA PHE A 207 -2.78 7.59 8.21
C PHE A 207 -1.94 7.46 6.95
N LEU A 208 -2.53 7.74 5.80
CA LEU A 208 -1.82 7.90 4.54
C LEU A 208 -2.10 9.30 4.01
N MET A 209 -1.06 10.04 3.72
CA MET A 209 -1.15 11.40 3.20
C MET A 209 0.06 11.74 2.31
N ASN A 210 -0.11 12.77 1.49
CA ASN A 210 0.95 13.32 0.68
C ASN A 210 1.87 14.21 1.54
N ASN A 211 3.14 14.31 1.16
CA ASN A 211 4.11 15.20 1.80
C ASN A 211 3.67 16.67 1.85
N ILE A 212 2.90 17.14 0.86
CA ILE A 212 2.36 18.50 0.85
C ILE A 212 1.32 18.66 1.96
N THR A 213 0.37 17.75 2.08
CA THR A 213 -0.61 17.74 3.16
C THR A 213 0.05 17.58 4.52
N HIS A 214 1.14 16.79 4.60
CA HIS A 214 1.90 16.64 5.83
C HIS A 214 2.62 17.93 6.22
N ALA A 215 3.10 18.74 5.25
CA ALA A 215 3.73 20.02 5.54
C ALA A 215 2.77 21.01 6.23
N ASP A 216 1.45 20.86 6.04
CA ASP A 216 0.45 21.70 6.71
C ASP A 216 0.47 21.52 8.24
N PHE A 217 1.07 20.43 8.77
CA PHE A 217 1.28 20.30 10.21
C PHE A 217 2.18 21.41 10.78
N ALA A 218 3.07 21.97 9.97
CA ALA A 218 3.89 23.11 10.37
C ALA A 218 3.06 24.39 10.64
N LEU A 219 1.83 24.45 10.11
CA LEU A 219 0.88 25.56 10.37
C LEU A 219 0.22 25.45 11.75
N LEU A 220 0.31 24.28 12.41
CA LEU A 220 -0.22 24.10 13.74
C LEU A 220 0.64 24.89 14.75
N GLY A 221 0.04 25.97 15.27
CA GLY A 221 0.71 26.88 16.17
C GLY A 221 0.99 26.26 17.56
N ARG A 222 1.74 27.01 18.36
CA ARG A 222 2.15 26.65 19.73
C ARG A 222 0.97 26.24 20.62
N ASP A 223 -0.16 26.93 20.50
CA ASP A 223 -1.36 26.66 21.30
C ASP A 223 -2.04 25.33 20.95
N ALA A 224 -1.81 24.82 19.73
CA ALA A 224 -2.40 23.57 19.26
C ALA A 224 -1.59 22.33 19.65
N ILE A 225 -0.25 22.43 19.69
CA ILE A 225 0.64 21.26 19.85
C ILE A 225 1.44 21.31 21.16
N GLY A 226 1.73 22.51 21.66
CA GLY A 226 2.65 22.74 22.79
C GLY A 226 3.95 23.43 22.33
N GLY A 227 4.59 24.16 23.24
CA GLY A 227 5.65 25.10 22.91
C GLY A 227 6.87 24.48 22.25
N ASP A 228 7.42 23.43 22.81
CA ASP A 228 8.69 22.86 22.37
C ASP A 228 8.55 22.08 21.07
N LEU A 229 7.44 21.36 20.90
CA LEU A 229 7.19 20.58 19.70
C LEU A 229 6.94 21.49 18.47
N ALA A 230 6.19 22.57 18.64
CA ALA A 230 5.95 23.53 17.55
C ALA A 230 7.25 24.21 17.09
N GLN A 231 8.17 24.51 18.01
CA GLN A 231 9.47 25.07 17.67
C GLN A 231 10.34 24.05 16.93
N THR A 232 10.38 22.82 17.38
CA THR A 232 11.12 21.72 16.71
C THR A 232 10.58 21.46 15.31
N MET A 233 9.25 21.45 15.14
CA MET A 233 8.63 21.28 13.82
C MET A 233 8.96 22.43 12.86
N PHE A 234 9.12 23.64 13.37
CA PHE A 234 9.47 24.81 12.54
C PHE A 234 10.97 24.83 12.17
N THR A 235 11.86 24.42 13.08
CA THR A 235 13.32 24.46 12.85
C THR A 235 13.83 23.23 12.11
N ASP A 236 13.38 22.04 12.47
CA ASP A 236 13.92 20.76 11.99
C ASP A 236 13.01 20.11 10.95
N GLY A 237 11.87 20.75 10.62
CA GLY A 237 10.85 20.22 9.75
C GLY A 237 9.87 19.27 10.47
N VAL A 238 8.86 18.84 9.73
CA VAL A 238 7.83 17.95 10.27
C VAL A 238 8.31 16.49 10.16
N ALA A 239 8.93 15.98 11.21
CA ALA A 239 9.40 14.59 11.29
C ALA A 239 8.43 13.69 12.09
N LEU A 240 7.12 13.97 12.02
CA LEU A 240 6.12 13.19 12.74
C LEU A 240 5.87 11.86 12.05
N THR A 241 6.35 10.79 12.65
CA THR A 241 6.02 9.41 12.23
C THR A 241 4.68 8.95 12.80
N GLN A 242 4.19 9.60 13.86
CA GLN A 242 2.92 9.27 14.51
C GLN A 242 2.14 10.54 14.83
N VAL A 243 0.85 10.52 14.49
CA VAL A 243 -0.10 11.59 14.79
C VAL A 243 -1.24 11.02 15.62
N LEU A 244 -1.51 11.59 16.78
CA LEU A 244 -2.52 11.09 17.71
C LEU A 244 -2.37 9.60 18.09
N GLY A 245 -1.15 9.07 18.11
CA GLY A 245 -0.88 7.66 18.36
C GLY A 245 -1.24 6.73 17.19
N VAL A 246 -1.30 7.26 15.99
CA VAL A 246 -1.55 6.53 14.74
C VAL A 246 -0.33 6.74 13.83
N ASP A 247 0.21 5.67 13.28
CA ASP A 247 1.35 5.72 12.39
C ASP A 247 0.99 6.47 11.09
N THR A 248 1.92 7.27 10.59
CA THR A 248 1.70 8.07 9.38
C THR A 248 2.60 7.57 8.25
N ILE A 249 1.98 7.18 7.15
CA ILE A 249 2.63 6.83 5.89
C ILE A 249 2.63 8.07 5.01
N LEU A 250 3.82 8.48 4.58
CA LEU A 250 4.01 9.63 3.72
C LEU A 250 4.35 9.18 2.31
N THR A 251 3.74 9.82 1.33
CA THR A 251 4.03 9.54 -0.08
C THR A 251 4.30 10.82 -0.85
N THR A 252 5.19 10.73 -1.83
CA THR A 252 5.43 11.77 -2.83
C THR A 252 4.59 11.58 -4.10
N LYS A 253 3.86 10.44 -4.20
CA LYS A 253 3.07 10.04 -5.37
C LYS A 253 1.75 10.84 -5.42
N ARG A 254 1.79 12.05 -5.96
CA ARG A 254 0.63 12.97 -6.03
C ARG A 254 -0.50 12.43 -6.91
N GLY A 255 -0.18 11.58 -7.88
CA GLY A 255 -1.19 10.91 -8.72
C GLY A 255 -2.08 9.95 -7.94
N LEU A 256 -1.54 9.34 -6.88
CA LEU A 256 -2.24 8.35 -6.05
C LEU A 256 -2.96 9.02 -4.87
N VAL A 257 -2.26 9.88 -4.15
CA VAL A 257 -2.82 10.62 -3.01
C VAL A 257 -2.79 12.09 -3.36
N LYS A 258 -3.97 12.65 -3.63
CA LYS A 258 -4.10 14.06 -3.99
C LYS A 258 -3.73 14.96 -2.83
N ASP A 259 -3.29 16.16 -3.18
CA ASP A 259 -3.04 17.19 -2.18
C ASP A 259 -4.30 17.45 -1.35
N LYS A 260 -4.15 17.58 -0.05
CA LYS A 260 -5.23 17.76 0.94
C LYS A 260 -6.06 16.50 1.23
N ASP A 261 -5.86 15.39 0.54
CA ASP A 261 -6.52 14.13 0.86
C ASP A 261 -5.74 13.35 1.92
N VAL A 262 -6.47 12.83 2.89
CA VAL A 262 -5.95 11.97 3.96
C VAL A 262 -6.79 10.71 4.02
N TYR A 263 -6.15 9.57 3.95
CA TYR A 263 -6.78 8.27 4.16
C TYR A 263 -6.46 7.76 5.56
N ILE A 264 -7.42 7.09 6.15
CA ILE A 264 -7.30 6.49 7.48
C ILE A 264 -7.66 5.03 7.35
N TYR A 265 -6.76 4.17 7.83
CA TYR A 265 -6.93 2.72 7.80
C TYR A 265 -7.02 2.15 9.20
N THR A 266 -7.83 1.13 9.35
CA THR A 266 -7.85 0.27 10.51
C THR A 266 -6.78 -0.83 10.41
N ASP A 267 -6.69 -1.69 11.42
CA ASP A 267 -5.82 -2.86 11.39
C ASP A 267 -6.14 -3.74 10.16
N PRO A 268 -5.13 -4.22 9.44
CA PRO A 268 -5.30 -5.11 8.29
C PRO A 268 -6.24 -6.28 8.53
N LYS A 269 -6.25 -6.82 9.74
CA LYS A 269 -7.15 -7.90 10.16
C LYS A 269 -8.62 -7.58 9.98
N PHE A 270 -9.00 -6.30 10.09
CA PHE A 270 -10.39 -5.84 9.96
C PHE A 270 -10.66 -5.14 8.64
N TYR A 271 -9.63 -4.75 7.91
CA TYR A 271 -9.76 -4.08 6.62
C TYR A 271 -9.75 -5.08 5.47
N GLY A 272 -8.68 -5.87 5.34
CA GLY A 272 -8.52 -6.83 4.26
C GLY A 272 -7.10 -7.39 4.19
N GLY A 273 -6.90 -8.30 3.25
CA GLY A 273 -5.63 -8.98 3.03
C GLY A 273 -4.95 -8.56 1.72
N PHE A 274 -3.63 -8.59 1.75
CA PHE A 274 -2.77 -8.51 0.59
C PHE A 274 -1.97 -9.81 0.48
N TYR A 275 -2.06 -10.47 -0.66
CA TYR A 275 -1.54 -11.81 -0.84
C TYR A 275 -0.55 -11.88 -1.98
N THR A 276 0.60 -12.49 -1.75
CA THR A 276 1.63 -12.68 -2.75
C THR A 276 1.78 -14.16 -3.06
N TYR A 277 1.48 -14.56 -4.31
CA TYR A 277 1.70 -15.93 -4.78
C TYR A 277 3.11 -16.11 -5.32
N LYS A 278 3.53 -15.22 -6.22
CA LYS A 278 4.91 -15.13 -6.68
C LYS A 278 5.40 -13.74 -6.40
N ASP A 279 6.37 -13.64 -5.54
CA ASP A 279 7.04 -12.40 -5.24
C ASP A 279 7.82 -11.90 -6.45
N VAL A 280 8.17 -10.63 -6.46
CA VAL A 280 8.86 -10.01 -7.59
C VAL A 280 10.05 -10.84 -8.01
N SER A 281 10.10 -11.14 -9.28
CA SER A 281 11.20 -11.83 -9.91
C SER A 281 11.59 -11.14 -11.20
N MET A 282 12.88 -10.93 -11.36
CA MET A 282 13.46 -10.37 -12.56
C MET A 282 13.92 -11.49 -13.49
N VAL A 283 13.59 -11.37 -14.76
CA VAL A 283 14.05 -12.25 -15.82
C VAL A 283 14.98 -11.47 -16.71
N VAL A 284 16.14 -12.06 -16.96
CA VAL A 284 17.12 -11.55 -17.91
C VAL A 284 17.20 -12.54 -19.06
N ASP A 285 17.03 -12.06 -20.26
CA ASP A 285 17.07 -12.85 -21.49
C ASP A 285 18.04 -12.22 -22.48
N GLU A 286 18.77 -13.07 -23.19
CA GLU A 286 19.73 -12.64 -24.21
C GLU A 286 19.16 -12.97 -25.58
N LYS A 287 19.14 -11.96 -26.46
CA LYS A 287 18.67 -12.13 -27.83
C LYS A 287 19.77 -11.82 -28.82
N ASP A 288 19.99 -12.75 -29.75
CA ASP A 288 20.90 -12.61 -30.89
C ASP A 288 22.37 -12.28 -30.50
N ASP A 289 22.81 -12.70 -29.30
CA ASP A 289 24.15 -12.43 -28.72
C ASP A 289 24.52 -10.93 -28.60
N ILE A 290 23.60 -10.05 -28.95
CA ILE A 290 23.81 -8.59 -29.02
C ILE A 290 23.01 -7.86 -27.95
N TRP A 291 21.76 -8.29 -27.73
CA TRP A 291 20.81 -7.60 -26.87
C TRP A 291 20.57 -8.34 -25.56
N LEU A 292 20.68 -7.62 -24.46
CA LEU A 292 20.16 -8.05 -23.15
C LEU A 292 18.80 -7.45 -22.93
N THR A 293 17.83 -8.28 -22.58
CA THR A 293 16.46 -7.88 -22.31
C THR A 293 16.12 -8.19 -20.87
N PHE A 294 15.58 -7.21 -20.19
CA PHE A 294 15.19 -7.28 -18.78
C PHE A 294 13.69 -7.05 -18.64
N PHE A 295 13.05 -7.82 -17.80
CA PHE A 295 11.70 -7.52 -17.33
C PHE A 295 11.49 -8.13 -15.95
N ALA A 296 10.65 -7.48 -15.16
CA ALA A 296 10.27 -7.98 -13.85
C ALA A 296 8.78 -8.33 -13.83
N HIS A 297 8.39 -9.30 -13.02
CA HIS A 297 7.01 -9.69 -12.83
C HIS A 297 6.75 -10.20 -11.43
N GLU A 298 5.52 -10.04 -10.98
CA GLU A 298 5.00 -10.60 -9.74
C GLU A 298 3.56 -11.09 -9.93
N THR A 299 3.06 -11.87 -8.98
CA THR A 299 1.66 -12.32 -8.98
C THR A 299 1.07 -12.08 -7.61
N ILE A 300 0.13 -11.15 -7.55
CA ILE A 300 -0.48 -10.66 -6.32
C ILE A 300 -2.00 -10.76 -6.37
N GLY A 301 -2.62 -10.82 -5.19
CA GLY A 301 -4.04 -10.72 -5.00
C GLY A 301 -4.35 -9.80 -3.81
N ALA A 302 -5.35 -8.98 -3.95
CA ALA A 302 -5.82 -8.11 -2.87
C ALA A 302 -7.31 -8.33 -2.63
N SER A 303 -7.72 -8.31 -1.38
CA SER A 303 -9.15 -8.31 -1.04
C SER A 303 -9.43 -7.32 0.06
N VAL A 304 -10.55 -6.61 -0.09
CA VAL A 304 -11.12 -5.78 0.98
C VAL A 304 -12.27 -6.56 1.60
N ILE A 305 -12.09 -6.97 2.85
CA ILE A 305 -13.07 -7.76 3.59
C ILE A 305 -14.14 -6.85 4.19
N ASN A 306 -13.71 -5.72 4.72
CA ASN A 306 -14.58 -4.75 5.35
C ASN A 306 -14.32 -3.35 4.79
N ALA A 307 -15.25 -2.91 3.97
CA ALA A 307 -15.22 -1.59 3.38
C ALA A 307 -15.27 -0.43 4.41
N ALA A 308 -15.69 -0.70 5.66
CA ALA A 308 -15.66 0.26 6.75
C ALA A 308 -14.24 0.53 7.28
N GLY A 309 -13.27 -0.30 6.90
CA GLY A 309 -11.90 -0.22 7.37
C GLY A 309 -11.08 0.92 6.76
N VAL A 310 -11.61 1.65 5.78
CA VAL A 310 -10.99 2.82 5.17
C VAL A 310 -11.93 4.01 5.16
N LEU A 311 -11.40 5.18 5.50
CA LEU A 311 -12.06 6.48 5.37
C LEU A 311 -11.15 7.44 4.62
N LYS A 312 -11.74 8.28 3.78
CA LYS A 312 -11.07 9.37 3.08
C LYS A 312 -11.57 10.70 3.61
N ALA A 313 -10.68 11.62 3.85
CA ALA A 313 -11.02 12.98 4.21
C ALA A 313 -10.27 13.96 3.33
N SER A 314 -10.95 14.97 2.82
CA SER A 314 -10.33 16.10 2.15
C SER A 314 -10.27 17.27 3.11
N MET A 315 -9.06 17.82 3.27
CA MET A 315 -8.82 19.00 4.09
C MET A 315 -8.87 20.25 3.23
N THR A 316 -9.67 21.22 3.62
CA THR A 316 -9.63 22.55 2.99
C THR A 316 -8.47 23.31 3.61
N GLY A 317 -7.28 23.27 2.99
CA GLY A 317 -6.13 24.02 3.48
C GLY A 317 -6.20 25.49 3.09
N ASP A 318 -5.62 26.37 3.92
CA ASP A 318 -5.36 27.76 3.58
C ASP A 318 -4.06 27.91 2.74
N ALA A 319 -3.47 26.79 2.34
CA ALA A 319 -2.24 26.78 1.56
C ALA A 319 -2.45 27.48 0.22
N VAL A 320 -1.55 28.40 -0.10
CA VAL A 320 -1.47 29.02 -1.41
C VAL A 320 -1.21 27.92 -2.43
N ASP A 321 -2.17 27.69 -3.30
CA ASP A 321 -2.01 26.76 -4.41
C ASP A 321 -0.99 27.37 -5.38
N TRP A 322 0.26 26.90 -5.31
CA TRP A 322 1.35 27.33 -6.21
C TRP A 322 1.12 26.85 -7.65
N ILE A 323 0.18 25.96 -7.85
CA ILE A 323 -0.16 25.38 -9.16
C ILE A 323 -1.65 25.65 -9.42
N THR A 324 -1.98 26.93 -9.60
CA THR A 324 -3.27 27.30 -10.18
C THR A 324 -3.12 27.31 -11.69
N GLY A 325 -3.46 26.21 -12.34
CA GLY A 325 -3.46 26.22 -13.81
C GLY A 325 -3.10 24.88 -14.48
N LEU A 326 -3.28 23.75 -13.84
CA LEU A 326 -3.28 22.44 -14.50
C LEU A 326 -4.67 21.86 -14.50
#